data_cba713b15000818680bee12ccfc565c9
#
_entry.id   cba713b15000818680bee12ccfc565c9
#
_cell.length_a   1.000
_cell.length_b   1.000
_cell.length_c   1.000
_cell.angle_alpha   90.00
_cell.angle_beta   90.00
_cell.angle_gamma   90.00
#
_symmetry.space_group_name_H-M   'P 1'
#
loop_
_entity.id
_entity.type
_entity.pdbx_description
1 polymer ?
#
loop_
_entity_poly.entity_id
_entity_poly.type
_entity_poly.pdbx_seq_one_letter_code
_entity_poly.pdbx_strand_id
1 'polypeptide(L)'
;QGLAELERRVGVPLFERHGRHTRLRPQATEVLAHARRVVAETRDLARWAETRRTGAAGVVRLGTIDAVAVHYRAEAIRRHRRAVPGLDLRLTVAPSGALFDALLVGDLDLVVCVEPTGPIAGVAMSPCLDESLYAYAPDGAHGRPPEEWGPWVTYPRGSHTREVIAAGLAALGAPFAVVAESNQPEVLREMVRLGMGWAVLPAAQAEAGAEPLARVRRRPVGVRHLVVARRADVVSDAAVDA
;
A
#
# COMPACT_ATOMS: atom_id res chain seq x y z
N GLN A 1 31.82 0.53 -7.27
CA GLN A 1 32.55 -0.76 -7.33
C GLN A 1 31.65 -1.97 -7.12
N GLY A 2 30.71 -1.96 -6.18
CA GLY A 2 29.90 -3.13 -5.85
C GLY A 2 29.00 -3.68 -6.96
N LEU A 3 28.33 -2.81 -7.76
CA LEU A 3 27.44 -3.27 -8.82
C LEU A 3 28.18 -3.95 -9.98
N ALA A 4 29.29 -3.40 -10.43
CA ALA A 4 30.09 -4.01 -11.48
C ALA A 4 30.69 -5.36 -11.05
N GLU A 5 31.08 -5.49 -9.79
CA GLU A 5 31.55 -6.76 -9.22
C GLU A 5 30.41 -7.79 -9.13
N LEU A 6 29.19 -7.36 -8.78
CA LEU A 6 28.01 -8.23 -8.79
C LEU A 6 27.71 -8.74 -10.21
N GLU A 7 27.69 -7.84 -11.21
CA GLU A 7 27.47 -8.21 -12.62
C GLU A 7 28.52 -9.22 -13.11
N ARG A 8 29.79 -9.00 -12.74
CA ARG A 8 30.88 -9.92 -13.08
C ARG A 8 30.68 -11.30 -12.45
N ARG A 9 30.22 -11.37 -11.20
CA ARG A 9 29.99 -12.66 -10.51
C ARG A 9 28.76 -13.39 -11.00
N VAL A 10 27.67 -12.66 -11.29
CA VAL A 10 26.43 -13.23 -11.81
C VAL A 10 26.58 -13.58 -13.30
N GLY A 11 27.54 -12.99 -14.00
CA GLY A 11 27.83 -13.28 -15.40
C GLY A 11 26.88 -12.63 -16.41
N VAL A 12 25.96 -11.76 -15.95
CA VAL A 12 25.02 -11.04 -16.82
C VAL A 12 24.95 -9.56 -16.42
N PRO A 13 24.79 -8.65 -17.40
CA PRO A 13 24.58 -7.24 -17.11
C PRO A 13 23.17 -7.04 -16.49
N LEU A 14 23.12 -6.40 -15.33
CA LEU A 14 21.90 -6.17 -14.56
C LEU A 14 21.29 -4.79 -14.81
N PHE A 15 22.14 -3.83 -15.19
CA PHE A 15 21.74 -2.44 -15.36
C PHE A 15 22.04 -1.93 -16.77
N GLU A 16 21.27 -0.96 -17.21
CA GLU A 16 21.51 -0.20 -18.43
C GLU A 16 21.43 1.30 -18.16
N ARG A 17 22.22 2.07 -18.90
CA ARG A 17 22.15 3.53 -18.85
C ARG A 17 21.05 4.04 -19.78
N HIS A 18 20.17 4.86 -19.24
CA HIS A 18 19.18 5.60 -20.01
C HIS A 18 19.37 7.10 -19.75
N GLY A 19 20.21 7.74 -20.57
CA GLY A 19 20.64 9.11 -20.35
C GLY A 19 21.44 9.27 -19.04
N ARG A 20 20.93 10.08 -18.10
CA ARG A 20 21.54 10.29 -16.78
C ARG A 20 21.10 9.28 -15.71
N HIS A 21 20.18 8.39 -16.04
CA HIS A 21 19.61 7.42 -15.09
C HIS A 21 20.11 6.00 -15.39
N THR A 22 20.21 5.20 -14.35
CA THR A 22 20.47 3.77 -14.44
C THR A 22 19.16 3.03 -14.25
N ARG A 23 18.82 2.11 -15.15
CA ARG A 23 17.60 1.30 -15.11
C ARG A 23 17.97 -0.17 -14.97
N LEU A 24 17.20 -0.90 -14.18
CA LEU A 24 17.29 -2.36 -14.09
C LEU A 24 16.83 -2.97 -15.41
N ARG A 25 17.59 -3.93 -15.94
CA ARG A 25 17.21 -4.69 -17.14
C ARG A 25 16.11 -5.68 -16.81
N PRO A 26 15.17 -5.98 -17.74
CA PRO A 26 14.09 -6.94 -17.50
C PRO A 26 14.59 -8.32 -17.01
N GLN A 27 15.69 -8.82 -17.59
CA GLN A 27 16.29 -10.09 -17.19
C GLN A 27 16.93 -10.08 -15.79
N ALA A 28 17.16 -8.92 -15.19
CA ALA A 28 17.71 -8.78 -13.85
C ALA A 28 16.64 -8.87 -12.74
N THR A 29 15.35 -8.97 -13.09
CA THR A 29 14.26 -9.04 -12.12
C THR A 29 14.38 -10.23 -11.18
N GLU A 30 14.78 -11.40 -11.70
CA GLU A 30 15.01 -12.60 -10.88
C GLU A 30 16.19 -12.43 -9.92
N VAL A 31 17.29 -11.81 -10.40
CA VAL A 31 18.47 -11.51 -9.57
C VAL A 31 18.07 -10.53 -8.45
N LEU A 32 17.28 -9.52 -8.75
CA LEU A 32 16.77 -8.57 -7.75
C LEU A 32 15.88 -9.30 -6.70
N ALA A 33 14.99 -10.16 -7.14
CA ALA A 33 14.13 -10.95 -6.25
C ALA A 33 14.97 -11.85 -5.32
N HIS A 34 16.01 -12.48 -5.85
CA HIS A 34 16.94 -13.29 -5.05
C HIS A 34 17.75 -12.43 -4.06
N ALA A 35 18.29 -11.30 -4.51
CA ALA A 35 19.03 -10.39 -3.64
C ALA A 35 18.16 -9.86 -2.48
N ARG A 36 16.90 -9.52 -2.75
CA ARG A 36 15.92 -9.12 -1.72
C ARG A 36 15.73 -10.22 -0.66
N ARG A 37 15.60 -11.49 -1.07
CA ARG A 37 15.49 -12.63 -0.13
C ARG A 37 16.75 -12.74 0.74
N VAL A 38 17.93 -12.72 0.16
CA VAL A 38 19.19 -12.82 0.91
C VAL A 38 19.32 -11.70 1.94
N VAL A 39 18.99 -10.46 1.56
CA VAL A 39 19.00 -9.32 2.47
C VAL A 39 17.98 -9.51 3.59
N ALA A 40 16.77 -9.98 3.28
CA ALA A 40 15.72 -10.22 4.26
C ALA A 40 16.16 -11.31 5.28
N GLU A 41 16.65 -12.45 4.81
CA GLU A 41 17.14 -13.55 5.67
C GLU A 41 18.30 -13.11 6.57
N THR A 42 19.23 -12.32 6.03
CA THR A 42 20.34 -11.79 6.82
C THR A 42 19.83 -10.87 7.94
N ARG A 43 18.83 -10.05 7.65
CA ARG A 43 18.18 -9.17 8.65
C ARG A 43 17.41 -9.98 9.68
N ASP A 44 16.71 -11.04 9.28
CA ASP A 44 16.00 -11.92 10.20
C ASP A 44 16.96 -12.61 11.17
N LEU A 45 18.07 -13.13 10.66
CA LEU A 45 19.12 -13.71 11.51
C LEU A 45 19.71 -12.70 12.50
N ALA A 46 20.00 -11.48 12.06
CA ALA A 46 20.51 -10.41 12.91
C ALA A 46 19.51 -10.07 14.02
N ARG A 47 18.22 -9.99 13.69
CA ARG A 47 17.14 -9.75 14.67
C ARG A 47 17.00 -10.89 15.67
N TRP A 48 17.01 -12.13 15.19
CA TRP A 48 16.97 -13.30 16.05
C TRP A 48 18.14 -13.30 17.07
N ALA A 49 19.34 -13.01 16.60
CA ALA A 49 20.52 -12.91 17.46
C ALA A 49 20.38 -11.81 18.51
N GLU A 50 19.86 -10.64 18.11
CA GLU A 50 19.62 -9.52 19.04
C GLU A 50 18.56 -9.83 20.09
N THR A 51 17.44 -10.45 19.70
CA THR A 51 16.37 -10.90 20.62
C THR A 51 16.92 -11.87 21.66
N ARG A 52 17.78 -12.83 21.24
CA ARG A 52 18.45 -13.78 22.15
C ARG A 52 19.41 -13.07 23.10
N ARG A 53 20.14 -12.08 22.62
CA ARG A 53 21.11 -11.33 23.41
C ARG A 53 20.45 -10.43 24.46
N THR A 54 19.32 -9.83 24.14
CA THR A 54 18.64 -8.85 25.01
C THR A 54 17.55 -9.47 25.89
N GLY A 55 17.11 -10.71 25.61
CA GLY A 55 15.97 -11.34 26.28
C GLY A 55 14.62 -10.66 25.99
N ALA A 56 14.55 -9.80 24.96
CA ALA A 56 13.32 -9.13 24.58
C ALA A 56 12.29 -10.13 24.01
N ALA A 57 11.00 -9.87 24.22
CA ALA A 57 9.90 -10.73 23.74
C ALA A 57 9.70 -10.71 22.22
N GLY A 58 10.54 -10.00 21.47
CA GLY A 58 10.48 -9.87 20.02
C GLY A 58 10.05 -8.48 19.56
N VAL A 59 10.26 -8.22 18.26
CA VAL A 59 9.85 -6.98 17.58
C VAL A 59 9.03 -7.36 16.39
N VAL A 60 7.80 -6.85 16.27
CA VAL A 60 6.97 -6.96 15.05
C VAL A 60 6.91 -5.61 14.34
N ARG A 61 7.30 -5.61 13.06
CA ARG A 61 7.26 -4.43 12.20
C ARG A 61 6.05 -4.54 11.29
N LEU A 62 5.00 -3.81 11.66
CA LEU A 62 3.73 -3.77 10.93
C LEU A 62 3.70 -2.58 9.99
N GLY A 63 3.54 -2.83 8.69
CA GLY A 63 3.23 -1.82 7.70
C GLY A 63 1.73 -1.72 7.44
N THR A 64 1.16 -0.52 7.37
CA THR A 64 -0.24 -0.34 6.99
C THR A 64 -0.43 0.87 6.08
N ILE A 65 -1.52 0.85 5.29
CA ILE A 65 -2.03 2.09 4.72
C ILE A 65 -2.77 2.89 5.81
N ASP A 66 -2.91 4.19 5.58
CA ASP A 66 -3.59 5.15 6.48
C ASP A 66 -4.99 4.69 6.92
N ALA A 67 -5.83 4.26 5.98
CA ALA A 67 -7.17 3.77 6.27
C ALA A 67 -7.21 2.65 7.33
N VAL A 68 -6.27 1.72 7.29
CA VAL A 68 -6.17 0.62 8.24
C VAL A 68 -5.76 1.13 9.61
N ALA A 69 -4.74 1.99 9.68
CA ALA A 69 -4.23 2.52 10.93
C ALA A 69 -5.27 3.37 11.67
N VAL A 70 -6.06 4.18 10.94
CA VAL A 70 -6.99 5.15 11.52
C VAL A 70 -8.39 4.57 11.70
N HIS A 71 -8.95 3.93 10.67
CA HIS A 71 -10.38 3.62 10.66
C HIS A 71 -10.72 2.16 10.96
N TYR A 72 -9.87 1.19 10.56
CA TYR A 72 -10.29 -0.21 10.60
C TYR A 72 -9.64 -1.05 11.69
N ARG A 73 -8.39 -0.82 12.04
CA ARG A 73 -7.63 -1.71 12.91
C ARG A 73 -6.99 -1.02 14.13
N ALA A 74 -7.25 0.24 14.36
CA ALA A 74 -6.71 0.97 15.51
C ALA A 74 -7.03 0.26 16.84
N GLU A 75 -8.24 -0.29 17.01
CA GLU A 75 -8.63 -1.03 18.22
C GLU A 75 -7.97 -2.40 18.30
N ALA A 76 -7.82 -3.10 17.17
CA ALA A 76 -7.09 -4.38 17.14
C ALA A 76 -5.62 -4.20 17.52
N ILE A 77 -4.96 -3.16 17.01
CA ILE A 77 -3.59 -2.80 17.36
C ILE A 77 -3.50 -2.46 18.85
N ARG A 78 -4.43 -1.66 19.41
CA ARG A 78 -4.47 -1.34 20.83
C ARG A 78 -4.66 -2.57 21.70
N ARG A 79 -5.59 -3.44 21.32
CA ARG A 79 -5.88 -4.70 22.05
C ARG A 79 -4.67 -5.62 22.04
N HIS A 80 -4.01 -5.80 20.90
CA HIS A 80 -2.81 -6.62 20.79
C HIS A 80 -1.68 -6.10 21.67
N ARG A 81 -1.40 -4.79 21.65
CA ARG A 81 -0.39 -4.18 22.54
C ARG A 81 -0.66 -4.37 24.02
N ARG A 82 -1.94 -4.46 24.44
CA ARG A 82 -2.33 -4.76 25.85
C ARG A 82 -2.18 -6.24 26.17
N ALA A 83 -2.49 -7.11 25.21
CA ALA A 83 -2.44 -8.56 25.40
C ALA A 83 -1.00 -9.11 25.48
N VAL A 84 -0.05 -8.46 24.78
CA VAL A 84 1.35 -8.89 24.72
C VAL A 84 2.28 -7.73 25.09
N PRO A 85 2.37 -7.34 26.38
CA PRO A 85 3.09 -6.13 26.81
C PRO A 85 4.60 -6.16 26.54
N GLY A 86 5.19 -7.36 26.39
CA GLY A 86 6.63 -7.54 26.10
C GLY A 86 6.98 -7.43 24.61
N LEU A 87 5.99 -7.35 23.72
CA LEU A 87 6.20 -7.24 22.28
C LEU A 87 6.41 -5.78 21.86
N ASP A 88 7.55 -5.49 21.20
CA ASP A 88 7.79 -4.17 20.58
C ASP A 88 7.09 -4.12 19.21
N LEU A 89 5.90 -3.53 19.16
CA LEU A 89 5.17 -3.31 17.90
C LEU A 89 5.58 -1.98 17.29
N ARG A 90 6.25 -2.04 16.13
CA ARG A 90 6.65 -0.88 15.33
C ARG A 90 5.72 -0.72 14.13
N LEU A 91 5.04 0.43 14.05
CA LEU A 91 4.08 0.73 13.00
C LEU A 91 4.68 1.68 11.96
N THR A 92 4.57 1.31 10.68
CA THR A 92 4.91 2.15 9.53
C THR A 92 3.65 2.39 8.69
N VAL A 93 3.34 3.64 8.38
CA VAL A 93 2.23 3.99 7.49
C VAL A 93 2.80 4.49 6.17
N ALA A 94 2.43 3.83 5.06
CA ALA A 94 2.93 4.17 3.73
C ALA A 94 1.97 3.66 2.62
N PRO A 95 2.13 4.10 1.35
CA PRO A 95 1.41 3.52 0.22
C PRO A 95 1.74 2.04 0.00
N SER A 96 0.77 1.26 -0.53
CA SER A 96 0.89 -0.20 -0.67
C SER A 96 2.16 -0.66 -1.40
N GLY A 97 2.57 0.02 -2.49
CA GLY A 97 3.79 -0.34 -3.22
C GLY A 97 5.05 -0.26 -2.35
N ALA A 98 5.21 0.83 -1.59
CA ALA A 98 6.33 1.02 -0.66
C ALA A 98 6.31 -0.02 0.49
N LEU A 99 5.11 -0.40 0.95
CA LEU A 99 4.94 -1.45 1.97
C LEU A 99 5.39 -2.82 1.44
N PHE A 100 5.03 -3.18 0.21
CA PHE A 100 5.50 -4.42 -0.40
C PHE A 100 7.02 -4.41 -0.64
N ASP A 101 7.60 -3.30 -1.07
CA ASP A 101 9.05 -3.17 -1.22
C ASP A 101 9.77 -3.38 0.12
N ALA A 102 9.29 -2.75 1.19
CA ALA A 102 9.83 -2.89 2.54
C ALA A 102 9.66 -4.33 3.11
N LEU A 103 8.51 -4.97 2.83
CA LEU A 103 8.26 -6.36 3.19
C LEU A 103 9.26 -7.31 2.51
N LEU A 104 9.47 -7.15 1.21
CA LEU A 104 10.36 -8.01 0.42
C LEU A 104 11.83 -7.93 0.85
N VAL A 105 12.29 -6.77 1.35
CA VAL A 105 13.66 -6.62 1.85
C VAL A 105 13.78 -6.86 3.37
N GLY A 106 12.69 -7.26 4.05
CA GLY A 106 12.67 -7.60 5.47
C GLY A 106 12.74 -6.39 6.41
N ASP A 107 12.41 -5.19 5.94
CA ASP A 107 12.23 -4.01 6.79
C ASP A 107 10.89 -4.06 7.54
N LEU A 108 9.89 -4.75 6.96
CA LEU A 108 8.61 -5.09 7.59
C LEU A 108 8.43 -6.60 7.68
N ASP A 109 7.70 -7.04 8.67
CA ASP A 109 7.38 -8.46 8.91
C ASP A 109 5.98 -8.80 8.39
N LEU A 110 5.05 -7.86 8.55
CA LEU A 110 3.65 -7.97 8.15
C LEU A 110 3.18 -6.65 7.54
N VAL A 111 2.35 -6.71 6.51
CA VAL A 111 1.71 -5.51 5.95
C VAL A 111 0.21 -5.71 5.78
N VAL A 112 -0.57 -4.63 6.01
CA VAL A 112 -2.00 -4.59 5.71
C VAL A 112 -2.24 -3.46 4.73
N CYS A 113 -2.55 -3.82 3.49
CA CYS A 113 -2.59 -2.85 2.39
C CYS A 113 -3.56 -3.28 1.28
N VAL A 114 -3.69 -2.46 0.25
CA VAL A 114 -4.54 -2.78 -0.91
C VAL A 114 -3.88 -3.91 -1.71
N GLU A 115 -4.69 -4.90 -2.05
CA GLU A 115 -4.29 -6.02 -2.91
C GLU A 115 -3.76 -5.51 -4.27
N PRO A 116 -2.62 -6.01 -4.73
CA PRO A 116 -2.10 -5.68 -6.05
C PRO A 116 -2.90 -6.38 -7.16
N THR A 117 -2.84 -5.86 -8.39
CA THR A 117 -3.50 -6.45 -9.56
C THR A 117 -2.97 -7.84 -9.96
N GLY A 118 -1.86 -8.28 -9.38
CA GLY A 118 -1.27 -9.59 -9.64
C GLY A 118 -0.41 -10.10 -8.49
N PRO A 119 0.00 -11.37 -8.53
CA PRO A 119 0.80 -11.97 -7.47
C PRO A 119 2.19 -11.31 -7.40
N ILE A 120 2.68 -11.12 -6.18
CA ILE A 120 4.05 -10.67 -5.91
C ILE A 120 4.88 -11.91 -5.53
N ALA A 121 5.93 -12.17 -6.28
CA ALA A 121 6.82 -13.31 -6.01
C ALA A 121 7.42 -13.23 -4.60
N GLY A 122 7.31 -14.32 -3.83
CA GLY A 122 7.81 -14.41 -2.46
C GLY A 122 6.91 -13.76 -1.41
N VAL A 123 5.66 -13.41 -1.75
CA VAL A 123 4.67 -12.85 -0.81
C VAL A 123 3.46 -13.76 -0.73
N ALA A 124 3.08 -14.14 0.50
CA ALA A 124 1.81 -14.78 0.81
C ALA A 124 0.82 -13.71 1.24
N MET A 125 -0.41 -13.76 0.72
CA MET A 125 -1.47 -12.82 1.02
C MET A 125 -2.74 -13.54 1.48
N SER A 126 -3.45 -12.94 2.43
CA SER A 126 -4.75 -13.39 2.92
C SER A 126 -5.75 -12.23 2.91
N PRO A 127 -7.01 -12.45 2.52
CA PRO A 127 -8.04 -11.41 2.57
C PRO A 127 -8.22 -10.84 3.98
N CYS A 128 -8.42 -9.53 4.08
CA CYS A 128 -8.60 -8.82 5.34
C CYS A 128 -9.93 -8.06 5.41
N LEU A 129 -10.23 -7.27 4.39
CA LEU A 129 -11.39 -6.37 4.36
C LEU A 129 -11.69 -5.94 2.92
N ASP A 130 -12.96 -5.86 2.58
CA ASP A 130 -13.45 -5.22 1.35
C ASP A 130 -13.88 -3.80 1.65
N GLU A 131 -13.39 -2.84 0.86
CA GLU A 131 -13.67 -1.43 1.06
C GLU A 131 -14.29 -0.80 -0.20
N SER A 132 -15.53 -0.37 -0.06
CA SER A 132 -16.27 0.29 -1.14
C SER A 132 -15.78 1.73 -1.36
N LEU A 133 -15.59 2.09 -2.62
CA LEU A 133 -15.15 3.41 -3.07
C LEU A 133 -16.31 4.15 -3.73
N TYR A 134 -16.60 5.37 -3.27
CA TYR A 134 -17.71 6.18 -3.77
C TYR A 134 -17.22 7.46 -4.43
N ALA A 135 -18.00 7.95 -5.41
CA ALA A 135 -17.74 9.22 -6.06
C ALA A 135 -18.28 10.39 -5.23
N TYR A 136 -17.49 11.44 -5.12
CA TYR A 136 -17.80 12.69 -4.46
C TYR A 136 -17.53 13.85 -5.41
N ALA A 137 -18.41 14.83 -5.43
CA ALA A 137 -18.37 15.98 -6.31
C ALA A 137 -18.18 17.28 -5.50
N PRO A 138 -17.60 18.31 -6.12
CA PRO A 138 -17.69 19.67 -5.61
C PRO A 138 -19.16 20.15 -5.49
N ASP A 139 -19.40 21.16 -4.69
CA ASP A 139 -20.70 21.77 -4.55
C ASP A 139 -21.28 22.23 -5.90
N GLY A 140 -22.56 22.00 -6.09
CA GLY A 140 -23.27 22.32 -7.32
C GLY A 140 -23.06 21.35 -8.49
N ALA A 141 -22.22 20.31 -8.34
CA ALA A 141 -21.97 19.32 -9.38
C ALA A 141 -22.75 18.00 -9.20
N HIS A 142 -23.56 17.90 -8.15
CA HIS A 142 -24.40 16.72 -7.90
C HIS A 142 -25.49 16.56 -8.96
N GLY A 143 -25.86 15.31 -9.25
CA GLY A 143 -26.94 14.99 -10.20
C GLY A 143 -26.51 14.92 -11.66
N ARG A 144 -25.23 15.16 -11.99
CA ARG A 144 -24.71 14.99 -13.34
C ARG A 144 -24.60 13.50 -13.69
N PRO A 145 -24.82 13.14 -14.97
CA PRO A 145 -24.61 11.77 -15.42
C PRO A 145 -23.10 11.44 -15.48
N PRO A 146 -22.69 10.15 -15.43
CA PRO A 146 -21.28 9.75 -15.36
C PRO A 146 -20.39 10.33 -16.46
N GLU A 147 -20.90 10.55 -17.66
CA GLU A 147 -20.17 11.09 -18.82
C GLU A 147 -19.71 12.55 -18.59
N GLU A 148 -20.32 13.24 -17.64
CA GLU A 148 -20.00 14.64 -17.28
C GLU A 148 -19.19 14.74 -15.97
N TRP A 149 -18.78 13.62 -15.36
CA TRP A 149 -18.01 13.64 -14.13
C TRP A 149 -16.56 14.04 -14.36
N GLY A 150 -16.00 14.75 -13.41
CA GLY A 150 -14.61 15.21 -13.44
C GLY A 150 -14.51 16.74 -13.62
N PRO A 151 -13.29 17.27 -13.73
CA PRO A 151 -12.01 16.55 -13.64
C PRO A 151 -11.77 15.94 -12.27
N TRP A 152 -10.75 15.06 -12.15
CA TRP A 152 -10.49 14.24 -10.96
C TRP A 152 -9.28 14.69 -10.17
N VAL A 153 -9.42 14.72 -8.86
CA VAL A 153 -8.33 14.67 -7.89
C VAL A 153 -8.23 13.24 -7.38
N THR A 154 -7.06 12.62 -7.42
CA THR A 154 -6.95 11.17 -7.20
C THR A 154 -5.59 10.75 -6.66
N TYR A 155 -5.42 9.46 -6.42
CA TYR A 155 -4.14 8.87 -6.02
C TYR A 155 -3.11 8.91 -7.15
N PRO A 156 -1.80 8.96 -6.85
CA PRO A 156 -0.73 9.00 -7.85
C PRO A 156 -0.70 7.75 -8.74
N ARG A 157 -0.01 7.87 -9.87
CA ARG A 157 0.27 6.72 -10.76
C ARG A 157 1.01 5.62 -9.99
N GLY A 158 0.65 4.36 -10.25
CA GLY A 158 1.19 3.19 -9.54
C GLY A 158 0.49 2.89 -8.21
N SER A 159 -0.52 3.67 -7.80
CA SER A 159 -1.38 3.32 -6.68
C SER A 159 -2.39 2.23 -7.10
N HIS A 160 -2.44 1.12 -6.37
CA HIS A 160 -3.43 0.06 -6.59
C HIS A 160 -4.87 0.58 -6.43
N THR A 161 -5.11 1.54 -5.53
CA THR A 161 -6.42 2.20 -5.41
C THR A 161 -6.78 2.97 -6.68
N ARG A 162 -5.82 3.67 -7.30
CA ARG A 162 -6.07 4.39 -8.57
C ARG A 162 -6.46 3.45 -9.69
N GLU A 163 -5.88 2.25 -9.76
CA GLU A 163 -6.23 1.24 -10.77
C GLU A 163 -7.68 0.79 -10.62
N VAL A 164 -8.13 0.52 -9.39
CA VAL A 164 -9.53 0.19 -9.07
C VAL A 164 -10.47 1.34 -9.47
N ILE A 165 -10.10 2.59 -9.14
CA ILE A 165 -10.87 3.78 -9.50
C ILE A 165 -11.00 3.92 -11.02
N ALA A 166 -9.89 3.82 -11.75
CA ALA A 166 -9.88 3.96 -13.20
C ALA A 166 -10.76 2.90 -13.87
N ALA A 167 -10.66 1.64 -13.43
CA ALA A 167 -11.49 0.56 -13.95
C ALA A 167 -12.99 0.80 -13.65
N GLY A 168 -13.32 1.23 -12.43
CA GLY A 168 -14.70 1.51 -12.03
C GLY A 168 -15.31 2.68 -12.80
N LEU A 169 -14.56 3.77 -13.02
CA LEU A 169 -15.01 4.91 -13.80
C LEU A 169 -15.19 4.54 -15.29
N ALA A 170 -14.27 3.78 -15.87
CA ALA A 170 -14.39 3.28 -17.23
C ALA A 170 -15.66 2.42 -17.42
N ALA A 171 -15.98 1.54 -16.45
CA ALA A 171 -17.19 0.73 -16.47
C ALA A 171 -18.48 1.57 -16.39
N LEU A 172 -18.41 2.81 -15.89
CA LEU A 172 -19.52 3.76 -15.83
C LEU A 172 -19.58 4.70 -17.04
N GLY A 173 -18.61 4.65 -17.96
CA GLY A 173 -18.49 5.61 -19.06
C GLY A 173 -17.98 6.99 -18.64
N ALA A 174 -17.48 7.14 -17.40
CA ALA A 174 -16.98 8.41 -16.89
C ALA A 174 -15.56 8.69 -17.42
N PRO A 175 -15.28 9.93 -17.88
CA PRO A 175 -13.92 10.31 -18.28
C PRO A 175 -12.99 10.35 -17.06
N PHE A 176 -11.69 10.06 -17.27
CA PHE A 176 -10.70 10.07 -16.19
C PHE A 176 -9.58 11.08 -16.43
N ALA A 177 -9.97 12.37 -16.56
CA ALA A 177 -9.02 13.49 -16.66
C ALA A 177 -8.56 13.90 -15.25
N VAL A 178 -7.28 13.74 -14.95
CA VAL A 178 -6.69 14.01 -13.62
C VAL A 178 -6.09 15.41 -13.60
N VAL A 179 -6.44 16.21 -12.58
CA VAL A 179 -5.94 17.58 -12.37
C VAL A 179 -5.03 17.70 -11.14
N ALA A 180 -5.16 16.81 -10.15
CA ALA A 180 -4.29 16.79 -8.97
C ALA A 180 -4.15 15.39 -8.40
N GLU A 181 -3.07 15.13 -7.68
CA GLU A 181 -2.75 13.83 -7.10
C GLU A 181 -2.30 13.98 -5.64
N SER A 182 -2.74 13.06 -4.78
CA SER A 182 -2.24 12.92 -3.41
C SER A 182 -2.36 11.47 -2.93
N ASN A 183 -1.39 11.01 -2.12
CA ASN A 183 -1.51 9.73 -1.42
C ASN A 183 -2.40 9.82 -0.17
N GLN A 184 -2.78 11.02 0.26
CA GLN A 184 -3.54 11.27 1.48
C GLN A 184 -5.01 11.53 1.13
N PRO A 185 -5.94 10.64 1.52
CA PRO A 185 -7.37 10.80 1.21
C PRO A 185 -7.98 12.08 1.80
N GLU A 186 -7.50 12.52 2.97
CA GLU A 186 -7.93 13.76 3.59
C GLU A 186 -7.60 14.98 2.73
N VAL A 187 -6.43 14.97 2.09
CA VAL A 187 -6.03 16.03 1.14
C VAL A 187 -6.91 15.99 -0.11
N LEU A 188 -7.20 14.79 -0.63
CA LEU A 188 -8.12 14.63 -1.77
C LEU A 188 -9.52 15.13 -1.41
N ARG A 189 -10.01 14.81 -0.19
CA ARG A 189 -11.29 15.33 0.31
C ARG A 189 -11.33 16.86 0.33
N GLU A 190 -10.30 17.50 0.85
CA GLU A 190 -10.22 18.96 0.88
C GLU A 190 -10.13 19.57 -0.54
N MET A 191 -9.44 18.93 -1.47
CA MET A 191 -9.43 19.37 -2.87
C MET A 191 -10.82 19.35 -3.50
N VAL A 192 -11.68 18.35 -3.16
CA VAL A 192 -13.09 18.33 -3.60
C VAL A 192 -13.83 19.53 -3.02
N ARG A 193 -13.67 19.83 -1.73
CA ARG A 193 -14.33 20.97 -1.06
C ARG A 193 -13.90 22.32 -1.62
N LEU A 194 -12.64 22.44 -2.00
CA LEU A 194 -12.09 23.62 -2.67
C LEU A 194 -12.57 23.76 -4.14
N GLY A 195 -13.38 22.83 -4.64
CA GLY A 195 -13.88 22.86 -6.01
C GLY A 195 -12.84 22.50 -7.08
N MET A 196 -11.70 21.92 -6.70
CA MET A 196 -10.62 21.58 -7.65
C MET A 196 -10.98 20.44 -8.57
N GLY A 197 -11.86 19.53 -8.13
CA GLY A 197 -12.28 18.38 -8.92
C GLY A 197 -13.08 17.37 -8.11
N TRP A 198 -13.49 16.31 -8.78
CA TRP A 198 -14.19 15.17 -8.19
C TRP A 198 -13.17 14.19 -7.59
N ALA A 199 -13.59 13.40 -6.60
CA ALA A 199 -12.77 12.31 -6.08
C ALA A 199 -13.57 11.01 -5.96
N VAL A 200 -12.86 9.87 -6.02
CA VAL A 200 -13.38 8.58 -5.58
C VAL A 200 -12.61 8.16 -4.34
N LEU A 201 -13.33 8.05 -3.23
CA LEU A 201 -12.75 7.83 -1.90
C LEU A 201 -13.53 6.76 -1.12
N PRO A 202 -12.90 6.12 -0.12
CA PRO A 202 -13.61 5.32 0.86
C PRO A 202 -14.55 6.19 1.71
N ALA A 203 -15.72 5.66 2.04
CA ALA A 203 -16.70 6.37 2.86
C ALA A 203 -16.16 6.78 4.24
N ALA A 204 -15.40 5.90 4.88
CA ALA A 204 -14.81 6.17 6.19
C ALA A 204 -13.91 7.41 6.22
N GLN A 205 -13.31 7.78 5.09
CA GLN A 205 -12.42 8.94 4.96
C GLN A 205 -13.13 10.17 4.41
N ALA A 206 -14.06 9.99 3.48
CA ALA A 206 -14.79 11.09 2.85
C ALA A 206 -15.93 11.64 3.72
N GLU A 207 -16.59 10.76 4.48
CA GLU A 207 -17.80 11.08 5.25
C GLU A 207 -17.50 11.27 6.75
N ALA A 208 -16.23 11.19 7.18
CA ALA A 208 -15.83 11.42 8.55
C ALA A 208 -15.63 12.93 8.84
N GLY A 209 -15.83 13.30 10.13
CA GLY A 209 -15.55 14.66 10.61
C GLY A 209 -16.76 15.58 10.58
N ALA A 210 -16.51 16.87 10.85
CA ALA A 210 -17.56 17.88 11.02
C ALA A 210 -18.27 18.27 9.70
N GLU A 211 -17.59 18.06 8.57
CA GLU A 211 -18.08 18.45 7.25
C GLU A 211 -17.90 17.28 6.25
N PRO A 212 -18.79 16.28 6.31
CA PRO A 212 -18.73 15.11 5.45
C PRO A 212 -19.05 15.46 3.99
N LEU A 213 -18.38 14.81 3.04
CA LEU A 213 -18.78 14.89 1.64
C LEU A 213 -20.03 14.04 1.40
N ALA A 214 -20.92 14.53 0.54
CA ALA A 214 -22.09 13.79 0.08
C ALA A 214 -21.73 12.91 -1.12
N ARG A 215 -22.17 11.64 -1.10
CA ARG A 215 -22.01 10.73 -2.24
C ARG A 215 -22.80 11.22 -3.45
N VAL A 216 -22.21 11.14 -4.63
CA VAL A 216 -22.92 11.43 -5.88
C VAL A 216 -23.96 10.35 -6.19
N ARG A 217 -23.67 9.11 -5.80
CA ARG A 217 -24.56 7.95 -6.02
C ARG A 217 -24.44 6.93 -4.87
N ARG A 218 -25.52 6.16 -4.66
CA ARG A 218 -25.56 5.11 -3.62
C ARG A 218 -24.68 3.90 -3.93
N ARG A 219 -24.52 3.53 -5.22
CA ARG A 219 -23.69 2.39 -5.62
C ARG A 219 -22.21 2.81 -5.68
N PRO A 220 -21.30 1.98 -5.19
CA PRO A 220 -19.88 2.28 -5.28
C PRO A 220 -19.41 2.34 -6.75
N VAL A 221 -18.33 3.07 -6.98
CA VAL A 221 -17.58 3.09 -8.23
C VAL A 221 -16.77 1.81 -8.39
N GLY A 222 -16.23 1.31 -7.28
CA GLY A 222 -15.47 0.08 -7.21
C GLY A 222 -15.32 -0.39 -5.78
N VAL A 223 -14.72 -1.56 -5.61
CA VAL A 223 -14.35 -2.13 -4.32
C VAL A 223 -12.86 -2.41 -4.37
N ARG A 224 -12.10 -1.94 -3.39
CA ARG A 224 -10.72 -2.35 -3.20
C ARG A 224 -10.66 -3.41 -2.10
N HIS A 225 -9.87 -4.45 -2.36
CA HIS A 225 -9.63 -5.52 -1.40
C HIS A 225 -8.39 -5.18 -0.59
N LEU A 226 -8.49 -5.25 0.72
CA LEU A 226 -7.35 -5.13 1.61
C LEU A 226 -6.91 -6.52 2.02
N VAL A 227 -5.60 -6.73 2.03
CA VAL A 227 -4.98 -8.01 2.37
C VAL A 227 -4.00 -7.83 3.52
N VAL A 228 -3.83 -8.90 4.29
CA VAL A 228 -2.68 -9.10 5.16
C VAL A 228 -1.64 -9.85 4.33
N ALA A 229 -0.44 -9.31 4.23
CA ALA A 229 0.64 -9.93 3.47
C ALA A 229 1.91 -10.10 4.31
N ARG A 230 2.60 -11.22 4.08
CA ARG A 230 3.90 -11.58 4.68
C ARG A 230 4.79 -12.23 3.64
N ARG A 231 6.08 -12.32 3.90
CA ARG A 231 6.96 -13.14 3.04
C ARG A 231 6.54 -14.61 3.12
N ALA A 232 6.57 -15.31 1.98
CA ALA A 232 6.12 -16.69 1.88
C ALA A 232 7.06 -17.69 2.59
N ASP A 233 8.37 -17.39 2.63
CA ASP A 233 9.42 -18.32 3.04
C ASP A 233 9.96 -18.04 4.45
N VAL A 234 9.27 -17.24 5.26
CA VAL A 234 9.71 -16.97 6.63
C VAL A 234 9.38 -18.17 7.52
N VAL A 235 10.39 -18.67 8.22
CA VAL A 235 10.19 -19.61 9.34
C VAL A 235 9.22 -18.94 10.33
N SER A 236 8.14 -19.68 10.67
CA SER A 236 7.11 -19.23 11.62
C SER A 236 7.75 -18.55 12.83
N ASP A 237 7.49 -17.26 12.98
CA ASP A 237 7.86 -16.49 14.16
C ASP A 237 6.61 -16.37 15.04
N ALA A 238 6.63 -16.99 16.21
CA ALA A 238 5.51 -16.99 17.15
C ALA A 238 5.00 -15.57 17.47
N ALA A 239 5.84 -14.55 17.35
CA ALA A 239 5.46 -13.15 17.55
C ALA A 239 4.65 -12.58 16.39
N VAL A 240 4.81 -13.11 15.17
CA VAL A 240 4.09 -12.69 13.95
C VAL A 240 2.80 -13.49 13.78
N ASP A 241 2.79 -14.74 14.26
CA ASP A 241 1.65 -15.66 14.14
C ASP A 241 0.61 -15.49 15.27
N ALA A 242 0.94 -14.74 16.33
CA ALA A 242 0.06 -14.43 17.47
C ALA A 242 -0.81 -13.20 17.22
#